data_4972f6d986b040f794936d78a0ee2713
#
_entry.id   4972f6d986b040f794936d78a0ee2713
#
_cell.length_a   1.000
_cell.length_b   1.000
_cell.length_c   1.000
_cell.angle_alpha   90.00
_cell.angle_beta   90.00
_cell.angle_gamma   90.00
#
_symmetry.space_group_name_H-M   'P 1'
#
loop_
_entity.id
_entity.type
_entity.pdbx_description
1 polymer ?
#
loop_
_entity_poly.entity_id
_entity_poly.type
_entity_poly.pdbx_seq_one_letter_code
_entity_poly.pdbx_strand_id
1 'polypeptide(L)'
;MDAYTGFAQVYDLFMDNVPYDEWCAYICETLKKHGIADGPVLDLGCGTGELTRRLAACGYDMTGVDVSVDMLQKAMEKQTDPPILYL
;
A
#
# COMPACT_ATOMS: atom_id res chain seq x y z
N MET A 1 -10.66 10.46 21.81
CA MET A 1 -10.17 10.24 20.45
C MET A 1 -9.17 9.09 20.47
N ASP A 2 -9.30 8.21 19.53
CA ASP A 2 -8.39 7.09 19.37
C ASP A 2 -6.98 7.61 19.04
N ALA A 3 -5.96 7.06 19.66
CA ALA A 3 -4.57 7.41 19.38
C ALA A 3 -4.19 7.14 17.92
N TYR A 4 -4.81 6.15 17.29
CA TYR A 4 -4.56 5.81 15.89
C TYR A 4 -5.08 6.85 14.92
N THR A 5 -6.15 7.58 15.25
CA THR A 5 -6.71 8.62 14.37
C THR A 5 -5.70 9.74 14.13
N GLY A 6 -5.07 10.22 15.20
CA GLY A 6 -4.01 11.21 15.07
C GLY A 6 -2.74 10.64 14.47
N PHE A 7 -2.46 9.37 14.76
CA PHE A 7 -1.27 8.68 14.26
C PHE A 7 -1.29 8.54 12.73
N ALA A 8 -2.44 8.21 12.14
CA ALA A 8 -2.51 8.04 10.68
C ALA A 8 -2.18 9.33 9.94
N GLN A 9 -2.61 10.49 10.45
CA GLN A 9 -2.30 11.78 9.86
C GLN A 9 -0.81 12.10 9.96
N VAL A 10 -0.22 11.84 11.13
CA VAL A 10 1.20 12.08 11.36
C VAL A 10 2.05 11.08 10.58
N TYR A 11 1.57 9.85 10.44
CA TYR A 11 2.26 8.79 9.72
C TYR A 11 2.57 9.21 8.28
N ASP A 12 1.60 9.76 7.55
CA ASP A 12 1.81 10.20 6.18
C ASP A 12 2.89 11.28 6.09
N LEU A 13 2.88 12.24 7.02
CA LEU A 13 3.92 13.27 7.07
C LEU A 13 5.29 12.68 7.39
N PHE A 14 5.32 11.74 8.32
CA PHE A 14 6.56 11.11 8.75
C PHE A 14 7.17 10.25 7.65
N MET A 15 6.32 9.59 6.87
CA MET A 15 6.73 8.67 5.81
C MET A 15 6.91 9.36 4.45
N ASP A 16 6.82 10.69 4.43
CA ASP A 16 6.90 11.48 3.19
C ASP A 16 8.26 11.31 2.50
N ASN A 17 9.32 11.04 3.26
CA ASN A 17 10.68 10.87 2.73
C ASN A 17 11.05 9.40 2.50
N VAL A 18 10.12 8.48 2.67
CA VAL A 18 10.39 7.06 2.43
C VAL A 18 10.51 6.81 0.91
N PRO A 19 11.56 6.11 0.45
CA PRO A 19 11.76 5.89 -0.98
C PRO A 19 10.84 4.77 -1.51
N TYR A 20 9.54 5.02 -1.53
CA TYR A 20 8.55 4.03 -1.96
C TYR A 20 8.76 3.54 -3.38
N ASP A 21 9.19 4.42 -4.28
CA ASP A 21 9.41 4.03 -5.67
C ASP A 21 10.56 3.02 -5.78
N GLU A 22 11.61 3.23 -5.01
CA GLU A 22 12.75 2.30 -4.97
C GLU A 22 12.34 0.97 -4.33
N TRP A 23 11.57 1.01 -3.26
CA TRP A 23 11.06 -0.20 -2.61
C TRP A 23 10.14 -0.97 -3.56
N CYS A 24 9.27 -0.27 -4.26
CA CYS A 24 8.39 -0.90 -5.24
C CYS A 24 9.19 -1.59 -6.34
N ALA A 25 10.19 -0.92 -6.89
CA ALA A 25 11.05 -1.48 -7.92
C ALA A 25 11.76 -2.75 -7.44
N TYR A 26 12.27 -2.74 -6.21
CA TYR A 26 12.93 -3.89 -5.62
C TYR A 26 11.97 -5.08 -5.45
N ILE A 27 10.77 -4.80 -4.93
CA ILE A 27 9.76 -5.85 -4.72
C ILE A 27 9.31 -6.43 -6.06
N CYS A 28 9.04 -5.59 -7.05
CA CYS A 28 8.65 -6.05 -8.39
C CYS A 28 9.73 -6.93 -9.01
N GLU A 29 10.99 -6.52 -8.89
CA GLU A 29 12.11 -7.31 -9.41
C GLU A 29 12.19 -8.67 -8.72
N THR A 30 12.03 -8.68 -7.39
CA THR A 30 12.06 -9.90 -6.59
C THR A 30 10.94 -10.84 -6.99
N LEU A 31 9.71 -10.31 -7.14
CA LEU A 31 8.56 -11.11 -7.56
C LEU A 31 8.78 -11.72 -8.94
N LYS A 32 9.27 -10.93 -9.88
CA LYS A 32 9.51 -11.41 -11.25
C LYS A 32 10.58 -12.49 -11.28
N LYS A 33 11.63 -12.36 -10.47
CA LYS A 33 12.65 -13.40 -10.32
C LYS A 33 12.08 -14.75 -9.91
N HIS A 34 10.99 -14.72 -9.15
CA HIS A 34 10.31 -15.93 -8.67
C HIS A 34 9.13 -16.33 -9.55
N GLY A 35 9.04 -15.78 -10.76
CA GLY A 35 8.00 -16.13 -11.71
C GLY A 35 6.65 -15.47 -11.47
N ILE A 36 6.60 -14.43 -10.64
CA ILE A 36 5.37 -13.73 -10.30
C ILE A 36 5.39 -12.36 -10.99
N ALA A 37 4.89 -12.32 -12.23
CA ALA A 37 4.86 -11.10 -13.04
C ALA A 37 3.53 -10.35 -12.90
N ASP A 38 2.47 -11.01 -12.46
CA ASP A 38 1.14 -10.45 -12.28
C ASP A 38 0.37 -11.31 -11.27
N GLY A 39 -0.93 -11.04 -11.11
CA GLY A 39 -1.81 -11.82 -10.26
C GLY A 39 -2.03 -11.20 -8.90
N PRO A 40 -2.77 -11.90 -8.03
CA PRO A 40 -3.16 -11.37 -6.73
C PRO A 40 -1.98 -11.31 -5.77
N VAL A 41 -1.85 -10.17 -5.08
CA VAL A 41 -0.84 -9.94 -4.05
C VAL A 41 -1.50 -9.30 -2.84
N LEU A 42 -1.20 -9.82 -1.67
CA LEU A 42 -1.72 -9.34 -0.41
C LEU A 42 -0.63 -8.52 0.31
N ASP A 43 -0.97 -7.29 0.66
CA ASP A 43 -0.07 -6.40 1.39
C ASP A 43 -0.52 -6.33 2.85
N LEU A 44 0.14 -7.08 3.72
CA LEU A 44 -0.18 -7.13 5.15
C LEU A 44 0.46 -5.93 5.85
N GLY A 45 -0.36 -5.15 6.58
CA GLY A 45 0.11 -3.93 7.20
C GLY A 45 0.27 -2.81 6.19
N CYS A 46 -0.69 -2.66 5.28
CA CYS A 46 -0.57 -1.75 4.14
C CYS A 46 -0.53 -0.26 4.54
N GLY A 47 -0.96 0.09 5.75
CA GLY A 47 -0.99 1.47 6.22
C GLY A 47 -1.87 2.33 5.32
N THR A 48 -1.34 3.46 4.87
CA THR A 48 -2.05 4.40 4.00
C THR A 48 -1.98 4.03 2.52
N GLY A 49 -1.43 2.86 2.19
CA GLY A 49 -1.49 2.30 0.83
C GLY A 49 -0.47 2.82 -0.15
N GLU A 50 0.58 3.50 0.29
CA GLU A 50 1.58 4.08 -0.61
C GLU A 50 2.27 3.00 -1.47
N LEU A 51 2.75 1.93 -0.83
CA LEU A 51 3.38 0.83 -1.54
C LEU A 51 2.35 0.00 -2.30
N THR A 52 1.17 -0.20 -1.71
CA THR A 52 0.08 -0.95 -2.33
C THR A 52 -0.30 -0.36 -3.68
N ARG A 53 -0.47 0.96 -3.75
CA ARG A 53 -0.83 1.63 -5.00
C ARG A 53 0.27 1.52 -6.05
N ARG A 54 1.53 1.61 -5.64
CA ARG A 54 2.65 1.48 -6.57
C ARG A 54 2.75 0.08 -7.17
N LEU A 55 2.54 -0.94 -6.34
CA LEU A 55 2.52 -2.32 -6.81
C LEU A 55 1.34 -2.58 -7.75
N ALA A 56 0.19 -2.00 -7.45
CA ALA A 56 -0.97 -2.08 -8.35
C ALA A 56 -0.66 -1.46 -9.71
N ALA A 57 0.05 -0.34 -9.73
CA ALA A 57 0.46 0.32 -10.97
C ALA A 57 1.44 -0.53 -11.78
N CYS A 58 2.16 -1.44 -11.12
CA CYS A 58 3.06 -2.38 -11.79
C CYS A 58 2.34 -3.59 -12.39
N GLY A 59 1.03 -3.69 -12.21
CA GLY A 59 0.22 -4.75 -12.82
C GLY A 59 -0.23 -5.85 -11.87
N TYR A 60 0.01 -5.71 -10.57
CA TYR A 60 -0.44 -6.69 -9.58
C TYR A 60 -1.87 -6.37 -9.12
N ASP A 61 -2.65 -7.42 -8.88
CA ASP A 61 -3.99 -7.31 -8.31
C ASP A 61 -3.87 -7.21 -6.80
N MET A 62 -3.82 -5.99 -6.29
CA MET A 62 -3.48 -5.74 -4.90
C MET A 62 -4.69 -5.76 -3.98
N THR A 63 -4.50 -6.38 -2.80
CA THR A 63 -5.39 -6.24 -1.66
C THR A 63 -4.55 -5.76 -0.48
N GLY A 64 -4.92 -4.63 0.11
CA GLY A 64 -4.25 -4.10 1.28
C GLY A 64 -5.01 -4.48 2.55
N VAL A 65 -4.27 -4.88 3.59
CA VAL A 65 -4.84 -5.27 4.88
C VAL A 65 -4.13 -4.50 5.99
N ASP A 66 -4.90 -3.93 6.90
CA ASP A 66 -4.34 -3.27 8.08
C ASP A 66 -5.32 -3.38 9.24
N VAL A 67 -4.79 -3.43 10.46
CA VAL A 67 -5.63 -3.45 11.67
C VAL A 67 -6.19 -2.08 12.01
N SER A 68 -5.61 -1.02 11.46
CA SER A 68 -6.03 0.36 11.72
C SER A 68 -7.08 0.80 10.71
N VAL A 69 -8.30 0.98 11.16
CA VAL A 69 -9.40 1.51 10.32
C VAL A 69 -9.04 2.90 9.79
N ASP A 70 -8.39 3.70 10.60
CA ASP A 70 -8.01 5.06 10.20
C ASP A 70 -6.98 5.04 9.06
N MET A 71 -6.01 4.13 9.10
CA MET A 71 -5.07 3.93 8.01
C MET A 71 -5.78 3.50 6.73
N LEU A 72 -6.72 2.55 6.85
CA LEU A 72 -7.48 2.07 5.70
C LEU A 72 -8.35 3.17 5.09
N GLN A 73 -8.94 4.03 5.91
CA GLN A 73 -9.71 5.17 5.41
C GLN A 73 -8.82 6.12 4.61
N LYS A 74 -7.61 6.38 5.09
CA LYS A 74 -6.63 7.19 4.36
C LYS A 74 -6.27 6.55 3.02
N ALA A 75 -6.05 5.24 3.01
CA ALA A 75 -5.74 4.51 1.79
C ALA A 75 -6.89 4.61 0.78
N MET A 76 -8.13 4.43 1.24
CA MET A 76 -9.33 4.47 0.40
C MET A 76 -9.62 5.86 -0.17
N GLU A 77 -9.15 6.93 0.47
CA GLU A 77 -9.29 8.28 -0.05
C GLU A 77 -8.55 8.49 -1.37
N LYS A 78 -7.52 7.69 -1.61
CA LYS A 78 -6.70 7.80 -2.83
C LYS A 78 -7.17 6.75 -3.83
N GLN A 79 -8.12 7.13 -4.66
CA GLN A 79 -8.73 6.24 -5.65
C GLN A 79 -7.72 5.80 -6.71
N THR A 80 -7.86 4.56 -7.13
CA THR A 80 -7.07 3.97 -8.21
C THR A 80 -8.00 3.38 -9.27
N ASP A 81 -7.46 3.10 -10.46
CA ASP A 81 -8.21 2.44 -11.53
C ASP A 81 -7.34 1.30 -12.08
N PRO A 82 -7.72 0.03 -11.83
CA PRO A 82 -8.89 -0.41 -11.05
C PRO A 82 -8.74 -0.13 -9.56
N PRO A 83 -9.85 -0.08 -8.81
CA PRO A 83 -9.79 0.19 -7.37
C PRO A 83 -9.14 -0.96 -6.62
N ILE A 84 -8.41 -0.61 -5.55
CA ILE A 84 -7.77 -1.57 -4.68
C ILE A 84 -8.75 -1.92 -3.55
N LEU A 85 -8.83 -3.21 -3.21
CA LEU A 85 -9.61 -3.67 -2.07
C LEU A 85 -8.77 -3.51 -0.80
N TYR A 86 -9.35 -2.86 0.21
CA TYR A 86 -8.73 -2.72 1.53
C TYR A 86 -9.60 -3.39 2.58
N LEU A 87 -8.98 -4.17 3.43
CA LEU A 87 -9.67 -4.94 4.46
C LEU A 87 -9.11 -4.69 5.86
#